data_23b7487d3aa16831bada5ecaf7f56b9c
#
_entry.id   23b7487d3aa16831bada5ecaf7f56b9c
#
_cell.length_a   1.000
_cell.length_b   1.000
_cell.length_c   1.000
_cell.angle_alpha   90.00
_cell.angle_beta   90.00
_cell.angle_gamma   90.00
#
_symmetry.space_group_name_H-M   'P 1'
#
loop_
_entity.id
_entity.type
_entity.pdbx_description
1 polymer ?
#
loop_
_entity_poly.entity_id
_entity_poly.type
_entity_poly.pdbx_seq_one_letter_code
_entity_poly.pdbx_strand_id
1 'polypeptide(L)'
;VTALDWRSALTADEQRSVRALVTATTAVDGVAPVGEQVLRELGQQRTEHLLVAGSRPGGPIIGYLNLSPPRGAGGAMAELVVHPQSRRRGIGTAMARAALAKTAGRNQFWAHGTLDPARATASALGLVGVRELIQMRRPLRDIPEPTIPDGVVIRTYAGTSDDAEL
;
A
#
# COMPACT_ATOMS: atom_id res chain seq x y z
N VAL A 1 26.20 3.17 1.38
CA VAL A 1 25.02 4.08 1.28
C VAL A 1 24.02 3.41 0.35
N THR A 2 22.82 3.14 0.82
CA THR A 2 21.74 2.56 0.01
C THR A 2 21.32 3.60 -1.04
N ALA A 3 21.52 3.33 -2.32
CA ALA A 3 21.07 4.22 -3.39
C ALA A 3 19.53 4.21 -3.42
N LEU A 4 18.93 5.39 -3.31
CA LEU A 4 17.50 5.63 -3.45
C LEU A 4 17.27 6.24 -4.83
N ASP A 5 16.48 5.58 -5.66
CA ASP A 5 16.29 5.96 -7.05
C ASP A 5 14.81 6.25 -7.33
N TRP A 6 14.49 7.53 -7.54
CA TRP A 6 13.15 7.97 -7.89
C TRP A 6 12.86 7.79 -9.37
N ARG A 7 11.68 7.27 -9.69
CA ARG A 7 11.15 7.05 -11.04
C ARG A 7 9.75 7.62 -11.16
N SER A 8 9.47 8.28 -12.29
CA SER A 8 8.09 8.64 -12.68
C SER A 8 7.40 7.53 -13.47
N ALA A 9 8.17 6.55 -13.97
CA ALA A 9 7.68 5.37 -14.68
C ALA A 9 8.62 4.20 -14.42
N LEU A 10 8.08 2.98 -14.38
CA LEU A 10 8.84 1.75 -14.23
C LEU A 10 8.93 1.01 -15.57
N THR A 11 10.11 0.49 -15.89
CA THR A 11 10.28 -0.47 -16.98
C THR A 11 9.52 -1.77 -16.68
N ALA A 12 9.29 -2.59 -17.71
CA ALA A 12 8.62 -3.88 -17.53
C ALA A 12 9.39 -4.80 -16.55
N ASP A 13 10.72 -4.73 -16.53
CA ASP A 13 11.58 -5.52 -15.64
C ASP A 13 11.46 -5.04 -14.19
N GLU A 14 11.44 -3.72 -13.97
CA GLU A 14 11.24 -3.13 -12.66
C GLU A 14 9.84 -3.47 -12.11
N GLN A 15 8.80 -3.40 -12.94
CA GLN A 15 7.45 -3.80 -12.56
C GLN A 15 7.39 -5.28 -12.14
N ARG A 16 8.04 -6.17 -12.88
CA ARG A 16 8.14 -7.60 -12.50
C ARG A 16 8.86 -7.77 -11.16
N SER A 17 9.97 -7.07 -10.98
CA SER A 17 10.76 -7.12 -9.74
C SER A 17 9.98 -6.60 -8.53
N VAL A 18 9.20 -5.51 -8.69
CA VAL A 18 8.31 -4.99 -7.64
C VAL A 18 7.22 -6.00 -7.29
N ARG A 19 6.58 -6.61 -8.29
CA ARG A 19 5.56 -7.66 -8.04
C ARG A 19 6.15 -8.86 -7.32
N ALA A 20 7.34 -9.31 -7.71
CA ALA A 20 8.03 -10.40 -7.03
C ALA A 20 8.37 -10.06 -5.57
N LEU A 21 8.82 -8.82 -5.30
CA LEU A 21 9.06 -8.31 -3.95
C LEU A 21 7.79 -8.32 -3.11
N VAL A 22 6.66 -7.84 -3.65
CA VAL A 22 5.36 -7.83 -2.96
C VAL A 22 4.91 -9.26 -2.66
N THR A 23 4.99 -10.17 -3.62
CA THR A 23 4.63 -11.59 -3.43
C THR A 23 5.45 -12.26 -2.34
N ALA A 24 6.79 -12.09 -2.39
CA ALA A 24 7.68 -12.65 -1.38
C ALA A 24 7.39 -12.11 0.03
N THR A 25 7.06 -10.83 0.12
CA THR A 25 6.73 -10.17 1.38
C THR A 25 5.38 -10.64 1.91
N THR A 26 4.37 -10.73 1.05
CA THR A 26 3.02 -11.23 1.41
C THR A 26 3.08 -12.65 1.95
N ALA A 27 3.92 -13.51 1.36
CA ALA A 27 4.10 -14.90 1.82
C ALA A 27 4.67 -14.98 3.25
N VAL A 28 5.50 -14.02 3.65
CA VAL A 28 6.10 -13.99 5.01
C VAL A 28 5.20 -13.27 6.01
N ASP A 29 4.57 -12.16 5.61
CA ASP A 29 3.82 -11.29 6.50
C ASP A 29 2.33 -11.67 6.62
N GLY A 30 1.81 -12.51 5.71
CA GLY A 30 0.39 -12.88 5.66
C GLY A 30 -0.54 -11.76 5.19
N VAL A 31 0.01 -10.59 4.85
CA VAL A 31 -0.72 -9.43 4.34
C VAL A 31 0.08 -8.74 3.25
N ALA A 32 -0.61 -8.29 2.18
CA ALA A 32 0.04 -7.54 1.12
C ALA A 32 0.54 -6.19 1.65
N PRO A 33 1.83 -5.83 1.41
CA PRO A 33 2.43 -4.61 1.94
C PRO A 33 1.99 -3.34 1.21
N VAL A 34 1.40 -3.46 0.04
CA VAL A 34 0.83 -2.37 -0.78
C VAL A 34 -0.53 -2.76 -1.31
N GLY A 35 -1.39 -1.77 -1.56
CA GLY A 35 -2.74 -2.00 -2.08
C GLY A 35 -2.75 -2.46 -3.54
N GLU A 36 -3.85 -3.10 -3.96
CA GLU A 36 -4.04 -3.54 -5.35
C GLU A 36 -3.95 -2.39 -6.35
N GLN A 37 -4.38 -1.19 -5.95
CA GLN A 37 -4.32 -0.01 -6.80
C GLN A 37 -2.87 0.33 -7.17
N VAL A 38 -1.94 0.24 -6.22
CA VAL A 38 -0.51 0.43 -6.48
C VAL A 38 -0.01 -0.55 -7.54
N LEU A 39 -0.40 -1.84 -7.42
CA LEU A 39 0.02 -2.87 -8.38
C LEU A 39 -0.61 -2.69 -9.77
N ARG A 40 -1.84 -2.19 -9.85
CA ARG A 40 -2.51 -1.86 -11.13
C ARG A 40 -1.86 -0.67 -11.83
N GLU A 41 -1.36 0.28 -11.07
CA GLU A 41 -0.79 1.52 -11.59
C GLU A 41 0.72 1.48 -11.85
N LEU A 42 1.42 0.37 -11.57
CA LEU A 42 2.88 0.24 -11.79
C LEU A 42 3.33 0.61 -13.22
N GLY A 43 2.51 0.34 -14.23
CA GLY A 43 2.80 0.67 -15.62
C GLY A 43 2.30 2.04 -16.06
N GLN A 44 1.73 2.85 -15.14
CA GLN A 44 1.13 4.15 -15.44
C GLN A 44 1.99 5.26 -14.84
N GLN A 45 2.01 6.44 -15.50
CA GLN A 45 2.74 7.61 -15.00
C GLN A 45 1.85 8.47 -14.09
N ARG A 46 1.20 7.84 -13.10
CA ARG A 46 0.27 8.53 -12.17
C ARG A 46 0.82 8.70 -10.77
N THR A 47 1.86 7.96 -10.45
CA THR A 47 2.48 7.95 -9.13
C THR A 47 3.99 7.99 -9.28
N GLU A 48 4.70 8.36 -8.22
CA GLU A 48 6.13 8.26 -8.19
C GLU A 48 6.58 6.99 -7.47
N HIS A 49 7.69 6.44 -7.92
CA HIS A 49 8.22 5.19 -7.44
C HIS A 49 9.63 5.41 -6.90
N LEU A 50 9.91 4.92 -5.70
CA LEU A 50 11.25 4.89 -5.13
C LEU A 50 11.73 3.45 -5.09
N LEU A 51 12.83 3.18 -5.76
CA LEU A 51 13.43 1.85 -5.83
C LEU A 51 14.71 1.79 -5.00
N VAL A 52 14.91 0.63 -4.37
CA VAL A 52 16.16 0.27 -3.69
C VAL A 52 16.63 -1.05 -4.26
N ALA A 53 17.75 -1.01 -4.98
CA ALA A 53 18.40 -2.21 -5.52
C ALA A 53 19.24 -2.91 -4.44
N GLY A 54 19.41 -4.22 -4.60
CA GLY A 54 20.39 -4.98 -3.83
C GLY A 54 21.81 -4.56 -4.14
N SER A 55 22.76 -5.06 -3.35
CA SER A 55 24.17 -4.63 -3.39
C SER A 55 24.91 -4.96 -4.71
N ARG A 56 24.33 -5.77 -5.59
CA ARG A 56 24.92 -6.13 -6.89
C ARG A 56 24.34 -5.23 -7.98
N PRO A 57 25.16 -4.72 -8.92
CA PRO A 57 24.66 -4.06 -10.13
C PRO A 57 23.65 -4.96 -10.86
N GLY A 58 22.47 -4.43 -11.19
CA GLY A 58 21.39 -5.21 -11.80
C GLY A 58 20.73 -6.25 -10.87
N GLY A 59 21.01 -6.19 -9.57
CA GLY A 59 20.43 -7.08 -8.58
C GLY A 59 18.93 -6.83 -8.35
N PRO A 60 18.26 -7.73 -7.61
CA PRO A 60 16.83 -7.61 -7.36
C PRO A 60 16.50 -6.32 -6.59
N ILE A 61 15.30 -5.80 -6.82
CA ILE A 61 14.74 -4.72 -6.00
C ILE A 61 14.43 -5.29 -4.62
N ILE A 62 15.04 -4.70 -3.59
CA ILE A 62 14.89 -5.11 -2.18
C ILE A 62 14.07 -4.12 -1.36
N GLY A 63 13.74 -2.97 -1.92
CA GLY A 63 12.85 -1.98 -1.33
C GLY A 63 12.08 -1.25 -2.42
N TYR A 64 10.82 -0.97 -2.16
CA TYR A 64 9.95 -0.22 -3.04
C TYR A 64 9.05 0.70 -2.23
N LEU A 65 8.86 1.94 -2.70
CA LEU A 65 7.86 2.86 -2.19
C LEU A 65 7.08 3.44 -3.36
N ASN A 66 5.76 3.42 -3.25
CA ASN A 66 4.85 4.17 -4.10
C ASN A 66 4.47 5.46 -3.41
N LEU A 67 4.49 6.57 -4.14
CA LEU A 67 4.03 7.86 -3.67
C LEU A 67 2.94 8.37 -4.62
N SER A 68 1.70 8.27 -4.19
CA SER A 68 0.54 8.79 -4.92
C SER A 68 0.37 10.29 -4.65
N PRO A 69 -0.03 11.08 -5.66
CA PRO A 69 -0.29 12.50 -5.49
C PRO A 69 -1.45 12.74 -4.50
N PRO A 70 -1.55 13.96 -3.92
CA PRO A 70 -2.67 14.34 -3.08
C PRO A 70 -4.01 14.13 -3.80
N ARG A 71 -5.01 13.63 -3.08
CA ARG A 71 -6.40 13.54 -3.54
C ARG A 71 -7.27 14.47 -2.69
N GLY A 72 -7.89 15.45 -3.33
CA GLY A 72 -8.68 16.46 -2.62
C GLY A 72 -7.82 17.28 -1.64
N ALA A 73 -8.35 17.53 -0.44
CA ALA A 73 -7.66 18.26 0.63
C ALA A 73 -6.62 17.40 1.39
N GLY A 74 -6.50 16.10 1.09
CA GLY A 74 -5.54 15.20 1.73
C GLY A 74 -4.11 15.43 1.24
N GLY A 75 -3.13 14.94 2.00
CA GLY A 75 -1.73 14.87 1.56
C GLY A 75 -1.49 13.74 0.55
N ALA A 76 -0.27 13.68 0.01
CA ALA A 76 0.18 12.54 -0.77
C ALA A 76 0.11 11.25 0.08
N MET A 77 -0.11 10.11 -0.56
CA MET A 77 -0.15 8.81 0.13
C MET A 77 1.06 7.97 -0.25
N ALA A 78 1.76 7.45 0.73
CA ALA A 78 2.90 6.57 0.53
C ALA A 78 2.61 5.17 1.05
N GLU A 79 3.01 4.16 0.28
CA GLU A 79 3.00 2.75 0.66
C GLU A 79 4.38 2.17 0.37
N LEU A 80 4.96 1.44 1.30
CA LEU A 80 6.33 0.95 1.15
C LEU A 80 6.50 -0.50 1.59
N VAL A 81 7.46 -1.16 0.98
CA VAL A 81 7.84 -2.54 1.28
C VAL A 81 9.35 -2.71 1.28
N VAL A 82 9.86 -3.50 2.20
CA VAL A 82 11.25 -3.96 2.24
C VAL A 82 11.26 -5.49 2.27
N HIS A 83 12.06 -6.09 1.39
CA HIS A 83 12.22 -7.54 1.32
C HIS A 83 12.54 -8.12 2.70
N PRO A 84 11.89 -9.17 3.16
CA PRO A 84 12.04 -9.70 4.52
C PRO A 84 13.51 -9.90 4.94
N GLN A 85 14.35 -10.47 4.07
CA GLN A 85 15.77 -10.70 4.33
C GLN A 85 16.64 -9.43 4.34
N SER A 86 16.09 -8.29 3.91
CA SER A 86 16.79 -6.99 3.86
C SER A 86 16.32 -6.02 4.93
N ARG A 87 15.41 -6.44 5.79
CA ARG A 87 14.88 -5.62 6.92
C ARG A 87 15.95 -5.38 7.98
N ARG A 88 15.66 -4.45 8.91
CA ARG A 88 16.52 -4.06 10.03
C ARG A 88 17.88 -3.46 9.62
N ARG A 89 17.98 -2.97 8.38
CA ARG A 89 19.16 -2.30 7.83
C ARG A 89 18.91 -0.82 7.54
N GLY A 90 17.83 -0.24 8.06
CA GLY A 90 17.48 1.18 7.87
C GLY A 90 16.82 1.52 6.53
N ILE A 91 16.61 0.55 5.61
CA ILE A 91 16.08 0.79 4.27
C ILE A 91 14.69 1.43 4.35
N GLY A 92 13.76 0.87 5.13
CA GLY A 92 12.41 1.41 5.27
C GLY A 92 12.40 2.84 5.81
N THR A 93 13.21 3.11 6.84
CA THR A 93 13.37 4.44 7.41
C THR A 93 13.94 5.43 6.38
N ALA A 94 14.93 5.01 5.59
CA ALA A 94 15.51 5.85 4.53
C ALA A 94 14.50 6.20 3.45
N MET A 95 13.71 5.22 2.99
CA MET A 95 12.64 5.45 2.01
C MET A 95 11.55 6.38 2.55
N ALA A 96 11.12 6.17 3.80
CA ALA A 96 10.11 7.01 4.42
C ALA A 96 10.60 8.47 4.57
N ARG A 97 11.86 8.67 5.00
CA ARG A 97 12.47 10.01 5.05
C ARG A 97 12.56 10.66 3.68
N ALA A 98 12.89 9.90 2.63
CA ALA A 98 12.93 10.42 1.27
C ALA A 98 11.55 10.87 0.79
N ALA A 99 10.48 10.14 1.11
CA ALA A 99 9.11 10.54 0.80
C ALA A 99 8.70 11.81 1.57
N LEU A 100 9.01 11.89 2.87
CA LEU A 100 8.76 13.08 3.69
C LEU A 100 9.51 14.31 3.14
N ALA A 101 10.78 14.16 2.78
CA ALA A 101 11.56 15.25 2.18
C ALA A 101 10.95 15.72 0.85
N LYS A 102 10.54 14.78 -0.02
CA LYS A 102 9.95 15.09 -1.32
C LYS A 102 8.61 15.83 -1.22
N THR A 103 7.85 15.59 -0.17
CA THR A 103 6.54 16.21 0.05
C THR A 103 6.55 17.35 1.05
N ALA A 104 7.71 17.77 1.52
CA ALA A 104 7.86 18.72 2.63
C ALA A 104 7.05 18.33 3.88
N GLY A 105 7.05 17.02 4.20
CA GLY A 105 6.33 16.46 5.34
C GLY A 105 4.80 16.32 5.14
N ARG A 106 4.28 16.61 3.96
CA ARG A 106 2.83 16.60 3.68
C ARG A 106 2.36 15.31 3.03
N ASN A 107 2.83 14.16 3.52
CA ASN A 107 2.31 12.86 3.09
C ASN A 107 1.89 11.99 4.27
N GLN A 108 1.01 11.07 4.00
CA GLN A 108 0.59 10.01 4.89
C GLN A 108 1.23 8.69 4.45
N PHE A 109 1.38 7.77 5.38
CA PHE A 109 1.79 6.40 5.10
C PHE A 109 0.63 5.46 5.42
N TRP A 110 0.35 4.56 4.49
CA TRP A 110 -0.59 3.48 4.74
C TRP A 110 0.16 2.21 5.15
N ALA A 111 -0.16 1.68 6.33
CA ALA A 111 0.44 0.45 6.86
C ALA A 111 -0.59 -0.68 6.85
N HIS A 112 -0.55 -1.52 5.83
CA HIS A 112 -1.41 -2.70 5.74
C HIS A 112 -1.13 -3.67 6.87
N GLY A 113 -2.19 -4.14 7.56
CA GLY A 113 -2.11 -5.04 8.70
C GLY A 113 -1.50 -4.45 9.96
N THR A 114 -1.03 -3.21 9.91
CA THR A 114 -0.43 -2.47 11.04
C THR A 114 0.59 -3.30 11.83
N LEU A 115 1.50 -3.97 11.10
CA LEU A 115 2.50 -4.89 11.65
C LEU A 115 3.50 -4.18 12.59
N ASP A 116 4.06 -4.90 13.55
CA ASP A 116 5.05 -4.36 14.49
C ASP A 116 6.24 -3.63 13.83
N PRO A 117 6.83 -4.11 12.72
CA PRO A 117 7.87 -3.36 12.03
C PRO A 117 7.41 -2.01 11.49
N ALA A 118 6.15 -1.90 11.05
CA ALA A 118 5.58 -0.63 10.58
C ALA A 118 5.36 0.33 11.75
N ARG A 119 4.82 -0.16 12.88
CA ARG A 119 4.66 0.62 14.12
C ARG A 119 6.01 1.15 14.62
N ALA A 120 7.02 0.30 14.67
CA ALA A 120 8.38 0.69 15.10
C ALA A 120 8.99 1.75 14.17
N THR A 121 8.78 1.63 12.85
CA THR A 121 9.27 2.62 11.89
C THR A 121 8.53 3.94 12.03
N ALA A 122 7.22 3.92 12.21
CA ALA A 122 6.40 5.12 12.43
C ALA A 122 6.84 5.85 13.71
N SER A 123 7.00 5.12 14.82
CA SER A 123 7.50 5.67 16.10
C SER A 123 8.87 6.30 15.96
N ALA A 124 9.83 5.62 15.30
CA ALA A 124 11.19 6.13 15.09
C ALA A 124 11.24 7.39 14.20
N LEU A 125 10.19 7.65 13.42
CA LEU A 125 10.04 8.84 12.58
C LEU A 125 9.16 9.91 13.20
N GLY A 126 8.62 9.70 14.41
CA GLY A 126 7.70 10.62 15.07
C GLY A 126 6.34 10.74 14.35
N LEU A 127 5.96 9.72 13.58
CA LEU A 127 4.66 9.69 12.88
C LEU A 127 3.55 9.31 13.86
N VAL A 128 2.39 9.95 13.72
CA VAL A 128 1.20 9.68 14.53
C VAL A 128 0.11 9.02 13.69
N GLY A 129 -0.65 8.11 14.29
CA GLY A 129 -1.82 7.50 13.64
C GLY A 129 -2.93 8.52 13.46
N VAL A 130 -3.38 8.72 12.22
CA VAL A 130 -4.45 9.67 11.88
C VAL A 130 -5.74 8.97 11.47
N ARG A 131 -5.65 7.70 11.10
CA ARG A 131 -6.80 6.89 10.68
C ARG A 131 -6.50 5.41 10.85
N GLU A 132 -7.49 4.65 11.29
CA GLU A 132 -7.45 3.19 11.33
C GLU A 132 -8.69 2.63 10.64
N LEU A 133 -8.49 1.63 9.77
CA LEU A 133 -9.57 0.84 9.17
C LEU A 133 -9.52 -0.57 9.74
N ILE A 134 -10.62 -0.99 10.34
CA ILE A 134 -10.74 -2.30 10.97
C ILE A 134 -11.39 -3.26 9.98
N GLN A 135 -10.70 -4.34 9.61
CA GLN A 135 -11.28 -5.43 8.85
C GLN A 135 -11.83 -6.48 9.81
N MET A 136 -13.13 -6.74 9.72
CA MET A 136 -13.82 -7.73 10.55
C MET A 136 -14.21 -8.94 9.70
N ARG A 137 -14.12 -10.14 10.29
CA ARG A 137 -14.59 -11.40 9.71
C ARG A 137 -15.43 -12.15 10.72
N ARG A 138 -16.54 -12.77 10.28
CA ARG A 138 -17.29 -13.75 11.07
C ARG A 138 -17.70 -14.91 10.18
N PRO A 139 -17.79 -16.13 10.71
CA PRO A 139 -18.45 -17.25 10.04
C PRO A 139 -19.92 -16.90 9.76
N LEU A 140 -20.41 -17.29 8.60
CA LEU A 140 -21.83 -17.08 8.23
C LEU A 140 -22.74 -18.22 8.73
N ARG A 141 -22.23 -19.14 9.55
CA ARG A 141 -23.04 -20.17 10.21
C ARG A 141 -23.82 -19.55 11.34
N ASP A 142 -25.06 -19.98 11.52
CA ASP A 142 -25.94 -19.60 12.64
C ASP A 142 -26.17 -18.07 12.72
N ILE A 143 -26.25 -17.40 11.56
CA ILE A 143 -26.69 -16.01 11.51
C ILE A 143 -28.20 -15.98 11.61
N PRO A 144 -28.78 -15.23 12.58
CA PRO A 144 -30.23 -15.04 12.63
C PRO A 144 -30.74 -14.44 11.31
N GLU A 145 -31.94 -14.83 10.90
CA GLU A 145 -32.62 -14.17 9.81
C GLU A 145 -32.67 -12.65 10.04
N PRO A 146 -32.26 -11.82 9.07
CA PRO A 146 -32.30 -10.38 9.25
C PRO A 146 -33.74 -9.88 9.26
N THR A 147 -34.08 -9.03 10.22
CA THR A 147 -35.32 -8.29 10.18
C THR A 147 -35.18 -7.15 9.18
N ILE A 148 -35.92 -7.20 8.08
CA ILE A 148 -35.95 -6.12 7.09
C ILE A 148 -36.94 -5.07 7.57
N PRO A 149 -36.52 -3.79 7.73
CA PRO A 149 -37.43 -2.70 8.11
C PRO A 149 -38.54 -2.50 7.08
N ASP A 150 -39.69 -2.02 7.55
CA ASP A 150 -40.81 -1.67 6.65
C ASP A 150 -40.36 -0.66 5.59
N GLY A 151 -40.81 -0.88 4.35
CA GLY A 151 -40.46 -0.03 3.18
C GLY A 151 -39.08 -0.28 2.57
N VAL A 152 -38.29 -1.22 3.10
CA VAL A 152 -37.02 -1.66 2.50
C VAL A 152 -37.23 -2.92 1.69
N VAL A 153 -36.81 -2.90 0.43
CA VAL A 153 -36.84 -4.07 -0.46
C VAL A 153 -35.40 -4.45 -0.81
N ILE A 154 -35.00 -5.68 -0.47
CA ILE A 154 -33.70 -6.22 -0.86
C ILE A 154 -33.92 -7.12 -2.07
N ARG A 155 -33.31 -6.79 -3.19
CA ARG A 155 -33.37 -7.57 -4.41
C ARG A 155 -31.99 -7.71 -5.06
N THR A 156 -31.87 -8.65 -5.96
CA THR A 156 -30.66 -8.76 -6.79
C THR A 156 -30.64 -7.64 -7.82
N TYR A 157 -29.42 -7.18 -8.14
CA TYR A 157 -29.19 -6.22 -9.22
C TYR A 157 -29.70 -6.77 -10.56
N ALA A 158 -30.56 -6.03 -11.25
CA ALA A 158 -31.21 -6.45 -12.49
C ALA A 158 -30.52 -5.93 -13.78
N GLY A 159 -29.32 -5.36 -13.66
CA GLY A 159 -28.56 -4.82 -14.78
C GLY A 159 -28.83 -3.33 -14.99
N THR A 160 -28.62 -2.84 -16.23
CA THR A 160 -28.64 -1.40 -16.56
C THR A 160 -29.97 -0.69 -16.26
N SER A 161 -31.07 -1.43 -16.05
CA SER A 161 -32.33 -0.85 -15.57
C SER A 161 -32.23 -0.27 -14.17
N ASP A 162 -31.30 -0.76 -13.35
CA ASP A 162 -31.10 -0.30 -11.98
C ASP A 162 -30.16 0.91 -11.92
N ASP A 163 -29.34 1.13 -12.94
CA ASP A 163 -28.37 2.23 -13.00
C ASP A 163 -29.04 3.62 -13.06
N ALA A 164 -30.30 3.67 -13.51
CA ALA A 164 -31.09 4.91 -13.60
C ALA A 164 -31.67 5.35 -12.24
N GLU A 165 -31.64 4.47 -11.23
CA GLU A 165 -32.18 4.73 -9.89
C GLU A 165 -31.10 5.04 -8.85
N LEU A 166 -29.80 4.97 -9.25
CA LEU A 166 -28.63 5.27 -8.41
C LEU A 166 -28.12 6.69 -8.65
#